data_33fbef6be5580db050b67cf44d0b3a52
#
_entry.id   33fbef6be5580db050b67cf44d0b3a52
#
_cell.length_a   1.000
_cell.length_b   1.000
_cell.length_c   1.000
_cell.angle_alpha   90.00
_cell.angle_beta   90.00
_cell.angle_gamma   90.00
#
_symmetry.space_group_name_H-M   'P 1'
#
loop_
_entity.id
_entity.type
_entity.pdbx_description
1 polymer ?
#
loop_
_entity_poly.entity_id
_entity_poly.type
_entity_poly.pdbx_seq_one_letter_code
_entity_poly.pdbx_strand_id
1 'polypeptide(L)'
;MIKILLVEDDKIIVASLSEYLNSEGYLVRSVSGQAAAMKLLAEEKADLVLLDVSLAEGNGFAACRAIKAEFDVPVIFLTASGDEFSTVTGFDLGADDYIPKPFRPRELISRIRNVLRLTGLS
;
A
#
# COMPACT_ATOMS: atom_id res chain seq x y z
N MET A 1 5.90 15.25 -7.62
CA MET A 1 5.71 14.71 -6.27
C MET A 1 5.23 13.26 -6.36
N ILE A 2 5.81 12.37 -5.58
CA ILE A 2 5.43 10.96 -5.58
C ILE A 2 4.09 10.79 -4.90
N LYS A 3 3.19 10.08 -5.57
CA LYS A 3 1.82 9.85 -5.09
C LYS A 3 1.68 8.43 -4.55
N ILE A 4 1.19 8.32 -3.33
CA ILE A 4 0.93 7.04 -2.67
C ILE A 4 -0.58 6.88 -2.47
N LEU A 5 -1.12 5.76 -2.92
CA LEU A 5 -2.49 5.37 -2.63
C LEU A 5 -2.49 4.46 -1.40
N LEU A 6 -3.18 4.87 -0.37
CA LEU A 6 -3.33 4.10 0.87
C LEU A 6 -4.71 3.45 0.88
N VAL A 7 -4.75 2.12 0.87
CA VAL A 7 -6.00 1.36 0.92
C VAL A 7 -6.12 0.76 2.32
N GLU A 8 -6.88 1.43 3.18
CA GLU A 8 -6.99 1.11 4.60
C GLU A 8 -8.33 1.64 5.12
N ASP A 9 -9.04 0.83 5.89
CA ASP A 9 -10.35 1.21 6.44
C ASP A 9 -10.31 1.71 7.87
N ASP A 10 -9.20 1.51 8.59
CA ASP A 10 -9.02 2.03 9.95
C ASP A 10 -8.68 3.53 9.88
N LYS A 11 -9.61 4.36 10.33
CA LYS A 11 -9.46 5.82 10.24
C LYS A 11 -8.29 6.37 11.04
N ILE A 12 -7.94 5.73 12.15
CA ILE A 12 -6.80 6.15 12.97
C ILE A 12 -5.51 5.90 12.22
N ILE A 13 -5.38 4.73 11.62
CA ILE A 13 -4.20 4.38 10.80
C ILE A 13 -4.11 5.32 9.61
N VAL A 14 -5.22 5.57 8.91
CA VAL A 14 -5.23 6.49 7.77
C VAL A 14 -4.72 7.87 8.17
N ALA A 15 -5.24 8.43 9.25
CA ALA A 15 -4.85 9.78 9.69
C ALA A 15 -3.37 9.84 10.06
N SER A 16 -2.90 8.92 10.89
CA SER A 16 -1.53 8.89 11.39
C SER A 16 -0.53 8.61 10.26
N LEU A 17 -0.82 7.64 9.42
CA LEU A 17 0.08 7.26 8.33
C LEU A 17 0.13 8.34 7.24
N SER A 18 -1.02 8.92 6.90
CA SER A 18 -1.07 10.01 5.92
C SER A 18 -0.29 11.23 6.40
N GLU A 19 -0.44 11.61 7.66
CA GLU A 19 0.31 12.73 8.23
C GLU A 19 1.81 12.50 8.15
N TYR A 20 2.25 11.31 8.55
CA TYR A 20 3.67 10.98 8.51
C TYR A 20 4.23 10.98 7.09
N LEU A 21 3.53 10.34 6.16
CA LEU A 21 4.00 10.28 4.77
C LEU A 21 3.98 11.66 4.11
N ASN A 22 2.99 12.48 4.40
CA ASN A 22 2.97 13.86 3.91
C ASN A 22 4.16 14.65 4.44
N SER A 23 4.54 14.45 5.70
CA SER A 23 5.70 15.13 6.29
C SER A 23 7.01 14.71 5.62
N GLU A 24 7.04 13.52 5.02
CA GLU A 24 8.22 13.02 4.30
C GLU A 24 8.20 13.38 2.81
N GLY A 25 7.25 14.19 2.38
CA GLY A 25 7.20 14.71 1.03
C GLY A 25 6.37 13.92 0.04
N TYR A 26 5.59 12.95 0.50
CA TYR A 26 4.70 12.18 -0.38
C TYR A 26 3.30 12.79 -0.41
N LEU A 27 2.63 12.69 -1.55
CA LEU A 27 1.21 13.04 -1.65
C LEU A 27 0.40 11.77 -1.43
N VAL A 28 -0.45 11.76 -0.39
CA VAL A 28 -1.22 10.57 -0.02
C VAL A 28 -2.69 10.75 -0.37
N ARG A 29 -3.25 9.76 -1.06
CA ARG A 29 -4.69 9.60 -1.23
C ARG A 29 -5.09 8.34 -0.51
N SER A 30 -6.21 8.35 0.19
CA SER A 30 -6.68 7.17 0.91
C SER A 30 -8.08 6.77 0.46
N VAL A 31 -8.30 5.45 0.41
CA VAL A 31 -9.59 4.83 0.15
C VAL A 31 -9.77 3.66 1.10
N SER A 32 -11.01 3.22 1.29
CA SER A 32 -11.32 2.21 2.30
C SER A 32 -11.44 0.78 1.77
N GLY A 33 -11.40 0.56 0.46
CA GLY A 33 -11.57 -0.78 -0.08
C GLY A 33 -11.19 -0.90 -1.54
N GLN A 34 -11.38 -2.12 -2.08
CA GLN A 34 -10.95 -2.47 -3.42
C GLN A 34 -11.63 -1.64 -4.52
N ALA A 35 -12.96 -1.51 -4.47
CA ALA A 35 -13.70 -0.81 -5.53
C ALA A 35 -13.26 0.65 -5.65
N ALA A 36 -13.11 1.33 -4.52
CA ALA A 36 -12.65 2.73 -4.50
C ALA A 36 -11.20 2.84 -4.97
N ALA A 37 -10.35 1.87 -4.63
CA ALA A 37 -8.96 1.84 -5.09
C ALA A 37 -8.90 1.71 -6.62
N MET A 38 -9.66 0.79 -7.20
CA MET A 38 -9.70 0.59 -8.64
C MET A 38 -10.18 1.83 -9.38
N LYS A 39 -11.22 2.46 -8.84
CA LYS A 39 -11.75 3.69 -9.43
C LYS A 39 -10.72 4.82 -9.40
N LEU A 40 -10.07 5.00 -8.26
CA LEU A 40 -9.08 6.08 -8.13
C LEU A 40 -7.87 5.84 -9.04
N LEU A 41 -7.40 4.61 -9.14
CA LEU A 41 -6.26 4.28 -10.02
C LEU A 41 -6.60 4.48 -11.50
N ALA A 42 -7.86 4.31 -11.88
CA ALA A 42 -8.31 4.57 -13.25
C ALA A 42 -8.36 6.07 -13.56
N GLU A 43 -8.56 6.91 -12.54
CA GLU A 43 -8.69 8.36 -12.70
C GLU A 43 -7.36 9.10 -12.48
N GLU A 44 -6.54 8.61 -11.55
CA GLU A 44 -5.27 9.26 -11.17
C GLU A 44 -4.16 8.23 -11.11
N LYS A 45 -3.00 8.59 -11.60
CA LYS A 45 -1.84 7.73 -11.50
C LYS A 45 -1.31 7.75 -10.06
N ALA A 46 -1.05 6.58 -9.50
CA ALA A 46 -0.30 6.44 -8.26
C ALA A 46 1.06 5.83 -8.57
N ASP A 47 2.07 6.19 -7.78
CA ASP A 47 3.42 5.67 -7.94
C ASP A 47 3.65 4.45 -7.05
N LEU A 48 2.83 4.27 -6.03
CA LEU A 48 2.91 3.16 -5.08
C LEU A 48 1.57 2.99 -4.38
N VAL A 49 1.21 1.74 -4.09
CA VAL A 49 0.01 1.41 -3.31
C VAL A 49 0.43 0.76 -2.00
N LEU A 50 -0.06 1.31 -0.89
CA LEU A 50 0.01 0.66 0.43
C LEU A 50 -1.35 0.02 0.67
N LEU A 51 -1.38 -1.28 0.88
CA LEU A 51 -2.62 -2.05 0.86
C LEU A 51 -2.75 -2.92 2.10
N ASP A 52 -3.76 -2.64 2.92
CA ASP A 52 -4.05 -3.45 4.09
C ASP A 52 -4.53 -4.84 3.67
N VAL A 53 -3.94 -5.87 4.24
CA VAL A 53 -4.35 -7.26 4.00
C VAL A 53 -5.76 -7.50 4.53
N SER A 54 -6.13 -6.88 5.65
CA SER A 54 -7.39 -7.12 6.38
C SER A 54 -8.41 -6.01 6.15
N LEU A 55 -8.89 -5.86 4.92
CA LEU A 55 -9.91 -4.86 4.61
C LEU A 55 -11.29 -5.33 5.07
N ALA A 56 -12.12 -4.40 5.55
CA ALA A 56 -13.49 -4.69 5.97
C ALA A 56 -14.36 -5.13 4.80
N GLU A 57 -14.14 -4.56 3.62
CA GLU A 57 -14.86 -4.93 2.39
C GLU A 57 -13.92 -5.63 1.43
N GLY A 58 -14.18 -6.91 1.15
CA GLY A 58 -13.29 -7.75 0.38
C GLY A 58 -12.08 -8.16 1.21
N ASN A 59 -10.95 -8.34 0.57
CA ASN A 59 -9.70 -8.59 1.27
C ASN A 59 -8.52 -8.01 0.47
N GLY A 60 -7.42 -7.78 1.16
CA GLY A 60 -6.24 -7.18 0.55
C GLY A 60 -5.64 -8.03 -0.56
N PHE A 61 -5.71 -9.35 -0.46
CA PHE A 61 -5.17 -10.23 -1.49
C PHE A 61 -5.94 -10.11 -2.80
N ALA A 62 -7.28 -10.09 -2.73
CA ALA A 62 -8.12 -9.90 -3.91
C ALA A 62 -7.88 -8.51 -4.53
N ALA A 63 -7.76 -7.49 -3.69
CA ALA A 63 -7.46 -6.14 -4.16
C ALA A 63 -6.10 -6.07 -4.86
N CYS A 64 -5.07 -6.72 -4.31
CA CYS A 64 -3.76 -6.77 -4.95
C CYS A 64 -3.82 -7.43 -6.32
N ARG A 65 -4.50 -8.56 -6.42
CA ARG A 65 -4.66 -9.26 -7.69
C ARG A 65 -5.32 -8.37 -8.74
N ALA A 66 -6.41 -7.70 -8.36
CA ALA A 66 -7.13 -6.81 -9.27
C ALA A 66 -6.26 -5.63 -9.72
N ILE A 67 -5.56 -5.01 -8.78
CA ILE A 67 -4.67 -3.87 -9.09
C ILE A 67 -3.55 -4.30 -10.03
N LYS A 68 -2.88 -5.41 -9.74
CA LYS A 68 -1.76 -5.89 -10.56
C LYS A 68 -2.20 -6.35 -11.94
N ALA A 69 -3.45 -6.79 -12.09
CA ALA A 69 -3.98 -7.21 -13.38
C ALA A 69 -4.21 -6.03 -14.34
N GLU A 70 -4.51 -4.84 -13.81
CA GLU A 70 -4.89 -3.68 -14.64
C GLU A 70 -3.88 -2.54 -14.62
N PHE A 71 -3.07 -2.44 -13.56
CA PHE A 71 -2.18 -1.29 -13.40
C PHE A 71 -0.74 -1.74 -13.15
N ASP A 72 0.19 -1.03 -13.77
CA ASP A 72 1.62 -1.24 -13.54
C ASP A 72 2.07 -0.34 -12.38
N VAL A 73 1.75 -0.77 -11.16
CA VAL A 73 2.06 -0.01 -9.96
C VAL A 73 2.57 -0.97 -8.88
N PRO A 74 3.63 -0.61 -8.16
CA PRO A 74 4.11 -1.45 -7.05
C PRO A 74 3.13 -1.44 -5.88
N VAL A 75 3.02 -2.57 -5.19
CA VAL A 75 2.14 -2.75 -4.04
C VAL A 75 2.95 -3.23 -2.85
N ILE A 76 2.79 -2.55 -1.72
CA ILE A 76 3.34 -2.96 -0.43
C ILE A 76 2.17 -3.31 0.48
N PHE A 77 2.17 -4.51 1.05
CA PHE A 77 1.13 -4.90 2.01
C PHE A 77 1.40 -4.35 3.40
N LEU A 78 0.32 -3.97 4.07
CA LEU A 78 0.33 -3.65 5.50
C LEU A 78 -0.25 -4.86 6.22
N THR A 79 0.52 -5.51 7.10
CA THR A 79 0.12 -6.78 7.70
C THR A 79 0.23 -6.77 9.22
N ALA A 80 -0.52 -7.68 9.87
CA ALA A 80 -0.30 -7.94 11.27
C ALA A 80 1.09 -8.55 11.47
N SER A 81 1.77 -8.16 12.55
CA SER A 81 3.11 -8.63 12.85
C SER A 81 3.14 -10.17 13.00
N GLY A 82 4.13 -10.80 12.38
CA GLY A 82 4.33 -12.24 12.50
C GLY A 82 3.46 -13.12 11.61
N ASP A 83 2.70 -12.53 10.70
CA ASP A 83 1.84 -13.29 9.79
C ASP A 83 2.63 -13.76 8.57
N GLU A 84 3.34 -14.88 8.73
CA GLU A 84 4.15 -15.47 7.66
C GLU A 84 3.29 -15.93 6.49
N PHE A 85 2.11 -16.49 6.76
CA PHE A 85 1.22 -16.98 5.71
C PHE A 85 0.77 -15.83 4.80
N SER A 86 0.36 -14.72 5.38
CA SER A 86 -0.02 -13.54 4.61
C SER A 86 1.14 -12.97 3.81
N THR A 87 2.35 -12.98 4.38
CA THR A 87 3.55 -12.50 3.69
C THR A 87 3.85 -13.34 2.45
N VAL A 88 3.87 -14.66 2.57
CA VAL A 88 4.12 -15.55 1.45
C VAL A 88 3.05 -15.40 0.38
N THR A 89 1.78 -15.41 0.77
CA THR A 89 0.66 -15.25 -0.15
C THR A 89 0.74 -13.91 -0.88
N GLY A 90 1.10 -12.84 -0.17
CA GLY A 90 1.25 -11.52 -0.76
C GLY A 90 2.30 -11.49 -1.87
N PHE A 91 3.47 -12.08 -1.62
CA PHE A 91 4.52 -12.15 -2.64
C PHE A 91 4.10 -13.00 -3.84
N ASP A 92 3.40 -14.10 -3.61
CA ASP A 92 2.88 -14.93 -4.69
C ASP A 92 1.89 -14.19 -5.59
N LEU A 93 1.19 -13.19 -5.04
CA LEU A 93 0.25 -12.36 -5.78
C LEU A 93 0.91 -11.14 -6.45
N GLY A 94 2.22 -11.01 -6.32
CA GLY A 94 2.97 -9.94 -6.97
C GLY A 94 3.24 -8.73 -6.10
N ALA A 95 3.06 -8.81 -4.78
CA ALA A 95 3.44 -7.73 -3.89
C ALA A 95 4.95 -7.49 -3.94
N ASP A 96 5.34 -6.23 -3.86
CA ASP A 96 6.75 -5.84 -3.94
C ASP A 96 7.43 -5.85 -2.58
N ASP A 97 6.67 -5.67 -1.50
CA ASP A 97 7.17 -5.77 -0.14
C ASP A 97 5.98 -5.84 0.82
N TYR A 98 6.28 -5.93 2.12
CA TYR A 98 5.25 -5.85 3.16
C TYR A 98 5.80 -5.05 4.34
N ILE A 99 4.88 -4.47 5.13
CA ILE A 99 5.22 -3.67 6.31
C ILE A 99 4.37 -4.18 7.47
N PRO A 100 4.98 -4.67 8.56
CA PRO A 100 4.23 -5.16 9.71
C PRO A 100 3.63 -4.02 10.52
N LYS A 101 2.48 -4.27 11.13
CA LYS A 101 1.88 -3.39 12.13
C LYS A 101 2.32 -3.85 13.53
N PRO A 102 2.60 -2.96 14.46
CA PRO A 102 2.60 -1.50 14.36
C PRO A 102 3.78 -0.99 13.54
N PHE A 103 3.57 0.13 12.84
CA PHE A 103 4.58 0.67 11.94
C PHE A 103 5.76 1.26 12.70
N ARG A 104 6.96 0.97 12.21
CA ARG A 104 8.18 1.64 12.64
C ARG A 104 8.50 2.68 11.58
N PRO A 105 8.49 3.99 11.92
CA PRO A 105 8.59 5.04 10.91
C PRO A 105 9.79 4.92 9.96
N ARG A 106 10.97 4.65 10.51
CA ARG A 106 12.17 4.50 9.67
C ARG A 106 12.12 3.28 8.77
N GLU A 107 11.60 2.17 9.27
CA GLU A 107 11.44 0.95 8.47
C GLU A 107 10.44 1.18 7.35
N LEU A 108 9.30 1.82 7.66
CA LEU A 108 8.28 2.16 6.67
C LEU A 108 8.88 2.96 5.51
N ILE A 109 9.58 4.04 5.81
CA ILE A 109 10.19 4.90 4.80
C ILE A 109 11.26 4.15 4.00
N SER A 110 12.09 3.35 4.67
CA SER A 110 13.13 2.60 3.99
C SER A 110 12.56 1.60 2.98
N ARG A 111 11.49 0.91 3.35
CA ARG A 111 10.85 -0.04 2.44
C ARG A 111 10.18 0.67 1.27
N ILE A 112 9.51 1.78 1.53
CA ILE A 112 8.91 2.58 0.46
C ILE A 112 9.98 3.08 -0.52
N ARG A 113 11.05 3.65 0.00
CA ARG A 113 12.16 4.14 -0.85
C ARG A 113 12.79 3.03 -1.66
N ASN A 114 12.97 1.86 -1.07
CA ASN A 114 13.56 0.73 -1.76
C ASN A 114 12.69 0.29 -2.95
N VAL A 115 11.39 0.17 -2.75
CA VAL A 115 10.48 -0.22 -3.82
C VAL A 115 10.44 0.85 -4.92
N LEU A 116 10.36 2.11 -4.55
CA LEU A 116 10.36 3.20 -5.52
C LEU A 116 11.65 3.24 -6.34
N ARG A 117 12.79 3.00 -5.70
CA ARG A 117 14.08 2.95 -6.39
C ARG A 117 14.11 1.82 -7.42
N LEU A 118 13.57 0.65 -7.08
CA LEU A 118 13.50 -0.50 -7.99
C LEU A 118 12.59 -0.24 -9.18
N THR A 119 11.64 0.68 -9.06
CA THR A 119 10.78 1.10 -10.17
C THR A 119 11.33 2.30 -10.94
N GLY A 120 12.48 2.83 -10.55
CA GLY A 120 13.11 3.96 -11.22
C GLY A 120 12.59 5.33 -10.79
N LEU A 121 11.85 5.42 -9.68
CA LEU A 121 11.20 6.65 -9.25
C LEU A 121 11.95 7.41 -8.15
N SER A 122 13.04 6.91 -7.66
CA SER A 122 13.75 7.62 -6.59
C SER A 122 15.18 7.92 -6.93
#